data_b66cd79aeaee16c58fa1fe7c871f5713
#
_entry.id   b66cd79aeaee16c58fa1fe7c871f5713
#
_cell.length_a   1.000
_cell.length_b   1.000
_cell.length_c   1.000
_cell.angle_alpha   90.00
_cell.angle_beta   90.00
_cell.angle_gamma   90.00
#
_symmetry.space_group_name_H-M   'P 1'
#
loop_
_entity.id
_entity.type
_entity.pdbx_description
1 polymer ?
#
loop_
_entity_poly.entity_id
_entity_poly.type
_entity_poly.pdbx_seq_one_letter_code
_entity_poly.pdbx_strand_id
1 'polypeptide(L)'
;MLEEFRRINPNIDFQFINPIEKKISQDTLMAMGMQPSILPDNKNGEIKEIVIFPYAIVKYLNNGQTLPLIIQQTGISAEEQLNRSIENLEYNFASTIKNISQEKRKNIGVLVNQDELQPDYFQSFMNMALENYNIGPIIPKNQKELTIDDIPTLKNIDALVIAKPRKAFTDGEKVILDQYIMNQGKTLWMIDAVNAEMDTLYQSKKIMAYPTDLNMTDFFFNYGVRINSALVKDLKKSALLRLQTGQIAGNPQYSSFLWPYFPIGIAENNSPITKNINPVKFEFPTAIDTLKRVGIKKEVLFESSEKTLLKVVPNLVSLNEIVRIDSLGEMEKPSSPKIFAVALSGNFRSAYADRSERKSFPNFKSTSKNNKMIVISDGDIARNQLMKDTPTPLGYDIMTDQVYGNEQFLRNALDYLLDDNNLINLRNRTIETRLLDRRRIMDERTYWQWFNLLVPMIFVGIFAGGFYFFRYRKFK
;
A
#
# COMPACT_ATOMS: atom_id res chain seq x y z
N MET A 1 -1.88 -3.35 25.35
CA MET A 1 -1.92 -4.27 24.19
C MET A 1 -1.17 -5.59 24.47
N LEU A 2 0.17 -5.63 24.66
CA LEU A 2 0.89 -6.91 24.88
C LEU A 2 0.41 -7.64 26.14
N GLU A 3 0.10 -6.91 27.22
CA GLU A 3 -0.53 -7.49 28.43
C GLU A 3 -1.92 -8.07 28.13
N GLU A 4 -2.67 -7.47 27.25
CA GLU A 4 -3.97 -7.99 26.82
C GLU A 4 -3.80 -9.28 26.01
N PHE A 5 -2.79 -9.36 25.14
CA PHE A 5 -2.46 -10.58 24.42
C PHE A 5 -2.08 -11.71 25.40
N ARG A 6 -1.24 -11.41 26.40
CA ARG A 6 -0.87 -12.36 27.46
C ARG A 6 -2.10 -12.81 28.27
N ARG A 7 -3.03 -11.90 28.57
CA ARG A 7 -4.26 -12.24 29.31
C ARG A 7 -5.16 -13.20 28.54
N ILE A 8 -5.20 -13.07 27.19
CA ILE A 8 -5.99 -13.93 26.30
C ILE A 8 -5.28 -15.27 26.11
N ASN A 9 -3.97 -15.25 25.91
CA ASN A 9 -3.15 -16.47 25.75
C ASN A 9 -1.92 -16.37 26.67
N PRO A 10 -1.92 -17.09 27.82
CA PRO A 10 -0.81 -17.08 28.78
C PRO A 10 0.53 -17.57 28.24
N ASN A 11 0.54 -18.26 27.08
CA ASN A 11 1.78 -18.69 26.42
C ASN A 11 2.51 -17.54 25.71
N ILE A 12 1.89 -16.37 25.60
CA ILE A 12 2.53 -15.18 25.04
C ILE A 12 3.31 -14.52 26.18
N ASP A 13 4.63 -14.47 26.04
CA ASP A 13 5.52 -13.72 26.92
C ASP A 13 6.25 -12.62 26.16
N PHE A 14 6.62 -11.55 26.84
CA PHE A 14 7.36 -10.44 26.27
C PHE A 14 8.29 -9.78 27.27
N GLN A 15 9.37 -9.22 26.76
CA GLN A 15 10.35 -8.45 27.53
C GLN A 15 10.83 -7.24 26.73
N PHE A 16 11.07 -6.14 27.44
CA PHE A 16 11.73 -4.98 26.87
C PHE A 16 13.24 -5.14 27.06
N ILE A 17 13.99 -4.93 25.98
CA ILE A 17 15.45 -5.07 25.96
C ILE A 17 16.07 -3.71 25.64
N ASN A 18 16.95 -3.23 26.53
CA ASN A 18 17.82 -2.12 26.23
C ASN A 18 19.12 -2.69 25.60
N PRO A 19 19.37 -2.44 24.30
CA PRO A 19 20.55 -2.99 23.63
C PRO A 19 21.88 -2.54 24.27
N ILE A 20 21.92 -1.32 24.79
CA ILE A 20 23.12 -0.75 25.42
C ILE A 20 23.46 -1.53 26.71
N GLU A 21 22.47 -1.76 27.59
CA GLU A 21 22.63 -2.52 28.83
C GLU A 21 23.02 -3.97 28.57
N LYS A 22 22.47 -4.56 27.52
CA LYS A 22 22.77 -5.96 27.12
C LYS A 22 24.05 -6.07 26.28
N LYS A 23 24.76 -4.95 26.01
CA LYS A 23 25.99 -4.90 25.20
C LYS A 23 25.80 -5.51 23.79
N ILE A 24 24.62 -5.32 23.18
CA ILE A 24 24.35 -5.74 21.82
C ILE A 24 24.89 -4.64 20.89
N SER A 25 25.76 -4.99 19.95
CA SER A 25 26.32 -4.01 19.01
C SER A 25 25.26 -3.54 18.00
N GLN A 26 25.41 -2.29 17.54
CA GLN A 26 24.54 -1.75 16.49
C GLN A 26 24.66 -2.57 15.20
N ASP A 27 25.86 -3.03 14.85
CA ASP A 27 26.10 -3.87 13.67
C ASP A 27 25.31 -5.18 13.74
N THR A 28 25.19 -5.79 14.92
CA THR A 28 24.38 -6.99 15.12
C THR A 28 22.90 -6.72 14.86
N LEU A 29 22.37 -5.58 15.33
CA LEU A 29 20.97 -5.20 15.11
C LEU A 29 20.71 -4.88 13.62
N MET A 30 21.65 -4.18 12.97
CA MET A 30 21.59 -3.90 11.53
C MET A 30 21.66 -5.18 10.70
N ALA A 31 22.49 -6.14 11.09
CA ALA A 31 22.54 -7.46 10.44
C ALA A 31 21.23 -8.26 10.57
N MET A 32 20.41 -7.96 11.61
CA MET A 32 19.04 -8.51 11.76
C MET A 32 17.98 -7.71 10.96
N GLY A 33 18.39 -6.78 10.10
CA GLY A 33 17.49 -5.94 9.29
C GLY A 33 16.88 -4.75 10.04
N MET A 34 17.37 -4.41 11.25
CA MET A 34 16.87 -3.28 12.02
C MET A 34 17.59 -1.99 11.61
N GLN A 35 16.84 -0.94 11.33
CA GLN A 35 17.40 0.38 11.03
C GLN A 35 17.40 1.26 12.27
N PRO A 36 18.49 2.00 12.55
CA PRO A 36 18.52 2.93 13.66
C PRO A 36 17.61 4.13 13.41
N SER A 37 16.96 4.63 14.46
CA SER A 37 16.23 5.90 14.47
C SER A 37 16.90 6.85 15.44
N ILE A 38 17.15 8.08 15.01
CA ILE A 38 17.80 9.12 15.83
C ILE A 38 16.68 9.97 16.45
N LEU A 39 16.63 10.04 17.77
CA LEU A 39 15.72 10.91 18.51
C LEU A 39 16.50 12.03 19.21
N PRO A 40 16.11 13.31 19.05
CA PRO A 40 16.67 14.39 19.84
C PRO A 40 16.19 14.29 21.30
N ASP A 41 17.09 14.17 22.26
CA ASP A 41 16.80 14.24 23.69
C ASP A 41 17.20 15.63 24.22
N ASN A 42 16.22 16.42 24.59
CA ASN A 42 16.38 17.76 25.18
C ASN A 42 16.36 17.67 26.71
N LYS A 43 17.40 17.14 27.32
CA LYS A 43 17.57 17.21 28.78
C LYS A 43 18.53 18.33 29.13
N ASN A 44 18.10 19.25 29.99
CA ASN A 44 18.91 20.34 30.57
C ASN A 44 19.48 21.35 29.57
N GLY A 45 18.84 21.57 28.40
CA GLY A 45 19.33 22.57 27.43
C GLY A 45 20.42 22.06 26.50
N GLU A 46 20.88 20.83 26.64
CA GLU A 46 21.76 20.15 25.70
C GLU A 46 20.93 19.23 24.79
N ILE A 47 21.09 19.37 23.47
CA ILE A 47 20.52 18.45 22.49
C ILE A 47 21.46 17.26 22.37
N LYS A 48 21.03 16.11 22.93
CA LYS A 48 21.73 14.83 22.72
C LYS A 48 20.95 14.00 21.73
N GLU A 49 21.62 13.41 20.79
CA GLU A 49 21.01 12.43 19.88
C GLU A 49 21.08 11.05 20.51
N ILE A 50 19.91 10.43 20.68
CA ILE A 50 19.80 9.05 21.14
C ILE A 50 19.47 8.17 19.95
N VAL A 51 20.31 7.18 19.69
CA VAL A 51 20.06 6.14 18.69
C VAL A 51 19.18 5.05 19.33
N ILE A 52 18.02 4.82 18.76
CA ILE A 52 17.13 3.75 19.17
C ILE A 52 16.86 2.78 18.02
N PHE A 53 16.51 1.54 18.35
CA PHE A 53 16.07 0.53 17.41
C PHE A 53 14.61 0.17 17.75
N PRO A 54 13.62 0.86 17.15
CA PRO A 54 12.20 0.67 17.49
C PRO A 54 11.65 -0.58 16.80
N TYR A 55 12.09 -1.74 17.23
CA TYR A 55 11.72 -3.04 16.66
C TYR A 55 11.30 -4.01 17.76
N ALA A 56 10.48 -4.98 17.37
CA ALA A 56 10.22 -6.18 18.16
C ALA A 56 10.73 -7.41 17.40
N ILE A 57 11.24 -8.40 18.11
CA ILE A 57 11.53 -9.71 17.57
C ILE A 57 10.45 -10.66 18.11
N VAL A 58 9.61 -11.15 17.21
CA VAL A 58 8.55 -12.11 17.55
C VAL A 58 9.06 -13.51 17.23
N LYS A 59 9.00 -14.43 18.21
CA LYS A 59 9.53 -15.79 18.07
C LYS A 59 8.46 -16.82 18.43
N TYR A 60 8.42 -17.89 17.68
CA TYR A 60 7.61 -19.07 17.97
C TYR A 60 8.37 -20.33 17.54
N LEU A 61 8.67 -21.21 18.48
CA LEU A 61 9.54 -22.38 18.26
C LEU A 61 10.89 -21.96 17.63
N ASN A 62 11.19 -22.47 16.44
CA ASN A 62 12.41 -22.14 15.68
C ASN A 62 12.23 -20.98 14.70
N ASN A 63 11.01 -20.42 14.59
CA ASN A 63 10.71 -19.32 13.69
C ASN A 63 10.82 -17.98 14.41
N GLY A 64 11.35 -16.97 13.73
CA GLY A 64 11.42 -15.60 14.25
C GLY A 64 11.26 -14.59 13.15
N GLN A 65 10.60 -13.48 13.46
CA GLN A 65 10.41 -12.36 12.54
C GLN A 65 10.67 -11.05 13.26
N THR A 66 11.40 -10.15 12.59
CA THR A 66 11.63 -8.77 13.06
C THR A 66 10.47 -7.90 12.63
N LEU A 67 9.92 -7.13 13.56
CA LEU A 67 8.76 -6.26 13.36
C LEU A 67 9.13 -4.81 13.67
N PRO A 68 9.06 -3.87 12.70
CA PRO A 68 9.23 -2.45 12.98
C PRO A 68 8.03 -1.92 13.78
N LEU A 69 8.32 -1.19 14.86
CA LEU A 69 7.29 -0.57 15.72
C LEU A 69 6.93 0.85 15.25
N ILE A 70 7.84 1.51 14.54
CA ILE A 70 7.61 2.83 13.95
C ILE A 70 7.57 2.68 12.43
N ILE A 71 6.48 3.16 11.84
CA ILE A 71 6.31 3.21 10.38
C ILE A 71 6.95 4.49 9.90
N GLN A 72 7.98 4.38 9.05
CA GLN A 72 8.57 5.55 8.42
C GLN A 72 7.69 6.01 7.25
N GLN A 73 7.15 7.21 7.35
CA GLN A 73 6.39 7.85 6.28
C GLN A 73 6.99 9.21 5.94
N THR A 74 7.14 9.49 4.65
CA THR A 74 7.61 10.79 4.17
C THR A 74 6.47 11.80 4.12
N GLY A 75 6.79 13.06 4.44
CA GLY A 75 5.84 14.18 4.29
C GLY A 75 4.82 14.35 5.43
N ILE A 76 4.94 13.60 6.53
CA ILE A 76 4.11 13.76 7.74
C ILE A 76 4.96 14.19 8.93
N SER A 77 4.32 14.78 9.94
CA SER A 77 5.00 15.17 11.18
C SER A 77 5.42 13.93 12.00
N ALA A 78 6.44 14.08 12.86
CA ALA A 78 6.85 13.00 13.77
C ALA A 78 5.71 12.55 14.70
N GLU A 79 4.83 13.47 15.10
CA GLU A 79 3.66 13.18 15.92
C GLU A 79 2.64 12.32 15.16
N GLU A 80 2.34 12.69 13.91
CA GLU A 80 1.44 11.92 13.06
C GLU A 80 2.02 10.54 12.73
N GLN A 81 3.34 10.47 12.50
CA GLN A 81 4.04 9.20 12.27
C GLN A 81 3.91 8.28 13.49
N LEU A 82 4.06 8.82 14.71
CA LEU A 82 3.88 8.04 15.93
C LEU A 82 2.43 7.55 16.09
N ASN A 83 1.45 8.42 15.86
CA ASN A 83 0.03 8.06 15.95
C ASN A 83 -0.33 6.93 14.98
N ARG A 84 0.07 7.05 13.72
CA ARG A 84 -0.14 6.01 12.70
C ARG A 84 0.59 4.71 13.05
N SER A 85 1.77 4.79 13.66
CA SER A 85 2.50 3.62 14.13
C SER A 85 1.73 2.90 15.23
N ILE A 86 1.21 3.64 16.22
CA ILE A 86 0.41 3.10 17.33
C ILE A 86 -0.87 2.43 16.79
N GLU A 87 -1.56 3.04 15.84
CA GLU A 87 -2.77 2.48 15.22
C GLU A 87 -2.51 1.11 14.56
N ASN A 88 -1.33 0.94 13.96
CA ASN A 88 -0.99 -0.30 13.26
C ASN A 88 -0.38 -1.39 14.16
N LEU A 89 0.02 -1.08 15.41
CA LEU A 89 0.73 -2.03 16.28
C LEU A 89 -0.07 -3.33 16.51
N GLU A 90 -1.36 -3.23 16.79
CA GLU A 90 -2.21 -4.40 17.07
C GLU A 90 -2.27 -5.33 15.86
N TYR A 91 -2.48 -4.77 14.68
CA TYR A 91 -2.47 -5.54 13.43
C TYR A 91 -1.11 -6.18 13.18
N ASN A 92 -0.05 -5.40 13.31
CA ASN A 92 1.32 -5.84 13.03
C ASN A 92 1.73 -7.01 13.94
N PHE A 93 1.47 -6.93 15.24
CA PHE A 93 1.74 -8.03 16.16
C PHE A 93 0.85 -9.24 15.88
N ALA A 94 -0.45 -9.05 15.70
CA ALA A 94 -1.39 -10.14 15.45
C ALA A 94 -1.08 -10.87 14.13
N SER A 95 -0.76 -10.13 13.06
CA SER A 95 -0.39 -10.72 11.77
C SER A 95 0.95 -11.45 11.84
N THR A 96 1.95 -10.87 12.51
CA THR A 96 3.26 -11.52 12.70
C THR A 96 3.13 -12.82 13.51
N ILE A 97 2.40 -12.79 14.65
CA ILE A 97 2.15 -13.99 15.45
C ILE A 97 1.45 -15.06 14.61
N LYS A 98 0.40 -14.68 13.86
CA LYS A 98 -0.29 -15.59 12.94
C LYS A 98 0.68 -16.21 11.94
N ASN A 99 1.49 -15.38 11.26
CA ASN A 99 2.38 -15.84 10.19
C ASN A 99 3.47 -16.81 10.70
N ILE A 100 4.09 -16.54 11.86
CA ILE A 100 5.13 -17.43 12.40
C ILE A 100 4.56 -18.70 13.07
N SER A 101 3.30 -18.68 13.50
CA SER A 101 2.65 -19.82 14.17
C SER A 101 1.86 -20.72 13.22
N GLN A 102 1.69 -20.34 11.95
CA GLN A 102 1.01 -21.18 10.97
C GLN A 102 1.86 -22.39 10.58
N GLU A 103 1.26 -23.57 10.64
CA GLU A 103 1.89 -24.82 10.17
C GLU A 103 2.08 -24.83 8.65
N LYS A 104 1.15 -24.24 7.92
CA LYS A 104 1.16 -24.19 6.46
C LYS A 104 0.94 -22.77 5.95
N ARG A 105 1.92 -22.24 5.22
CA ARG A 105 1.81 -20.97 4.54
C ARG A 105 0.84 -21.07 3.35
N LYS A 106 0.15 -19.97 3.04
CA LYS A 106 -0.67 -19.85 1.84
C LYS A 106 0.22 -19.79 0.58
N ASN A 107 -0.29 -20.35 -0.51
CA ASN A 107 0.41 -20.47 -1.78
C ASN A 107 -0.05 -19.39 -2.75
N ILE A 108 0.88 -18.60 -3.27
CA ILE A 108 0.64 -17.61 -4.33
C ILE A 108 1.25 -18.14 -5.62
N GLY A 109 0.45 -18.18 -6.68
CA GLY A 109 0.93 -18.44 -8.03
C GLY A 109 1.13 -17.13 -8.79
N VAL A 110 2.22 -17.01 -9.53
CA VAL A 110 2.46 -15.91 -10.47
C VAL A 110 2.33 -16.46 -11.89
N LEU A 111 1.42 -15.93 -12.68
CA LEU A 111 1.26 -16.31 -14.06
C LEU A 111 2.45 -15.80 -14.90
N VAL A 112 2.99 -16.61 -15.80
CA VAL A 112 4.20 -16.26 -16.56
C VAL A 112 4.11 -16.61 -18.06
N ASN A 113 2.91 -16.90 -18.57
CA ASN A 113 2.72 -17.34 -19.97
C ASN A 113 2.16 -16.25 -20.91
N GLN A 114 1.84 -15.07 -20.38
CA GLN A 114 1.33 -13.93 -21.17
C GLN A 114 2.37 -12.81 -21.36
N ASP A 115 3.67 -13.15 -21.30
CA ASP A 115 4.77 -12.18 -21.42
C ASP A 115 4.70 -11.08 -20.36
N GLU A 116 4.49 -11.50 -19.12
CA GLU A 116 4.38 -10.66 -17.93
C GLU A 116 5.71 -9.98 -17.59
N LEU A 117 5.76 -9.28 -16.45
CA LEU A 117 7.00 -8.65 -15.97
C LEU A 117 8.15 -9.63 -15.88
N GLN A 118 9.29 -9.25 -16.46
CA GLN A 118 10.52 -10.05 -16.39
C GLN A 118 10.97 -10.26 -14.94
N PRO A 119 11.57 -11.41 -14.61
CA PRO A 119 11.93 -11.78 -13.24
C PRO A 119 12.75 -10.71 -12.50
N ASP A 120 13.73 -10.10 -13.16
CA ASP A 120 14.60 -9.08 -12.55
C ASP A 120 13.82 -7.82 -12.12
N TYR A 121 12.81 -7.44 -12.89
CA TYR A 121 11.94 -6.31 -12.58
C TYR A 121 10.81 -6.65 -11.59
N PHE A 122 10.62 -7.93 -11.27
CA PHE A 122 9.58 -8.41 -10.36
C PHE A 122 10.15 -9.00 -9.05
N GLN A 123 11.49 -9.04 -8.94
CA GLN A 123 12.20 -9.70 -7.84
C GLN A 123 11.83 -9.12 -6.47
N SER A 124 11.69 -7.80 -6.36
CA SER A 124 11.37 -7.15 -5.07
C SER A 124 9.96 -7.49 -4.60
N PHE A 125 8.99 -7.62 -5.50
CA PHE A 125 7.67 -8.13 -5.16
C PHE A 125 7.73 -9.59 -4.69
N MET A 126 8.49 -10.44 -5.38
CA MET A 126 8.67 -11.83 -4.98
C MET A 126 9.28 -11.95 -3.59
N ASN A 127 10.34 -11.19 -3.31
CA ASN A 127 11.01 -11.16 -2.00
C ASN A 127 10.05 -10.70 -0.89
N MET A 128 9.29 -9.63 -1.13
CA MET A 128 8.28 -9.11 -0.21
C MET A 128 7.22 -10.17 0.11
N ALA A 129 6.72 -10.89 -0.88
CA ALA A 129 5.70 -11.91 -0.68
C ALA A 129 6.25 -13.17 0.04
N LEU A 130 7.51 -13.56 -0.25
CA LEU A 130 8.19 -14.70 0.40
C LEU A 130 8.34 -14.55 1.92
N GLU A 131 8.28 -13.35 2.46
CA GLU A 131 8.34 -13.14 3.90
C GLU A 131 7.20 -13.89 4.63
N ASN A 132 5.98 -13.87 4.05
CA ASN A 132 4.77 -14.40 4.70
C ASN A 132 4.11 -15.57 3.95
N TYR A 133 4.40 -15.75 2.66
CA TYR A 133 3.71 -16.69 1.77
C TYR A 133 4.70 -17.58 1.03
N ASN A 134 4.22 -18.71 0.52
CA ASN A 134 4.92 -19.43 -0.53
C ASN A 134 4.52 -18.80 -1.87
N ILE A 135 5.47 -18.37 -2.68
CA ILE A 135 5.20 -17.78 -3.98
C ILE A 135 6.08 -18.41 -5.05
N GLY A 136 5.52 -18.66 -6.22
CA GLY A 136 6.25 -19.21 -7.34
C GLY A 136 5.51 -19.09 -8.67
N PRO A 137 6.22 -19.30 -9.80
CA PRO A 137 5.63 -19.20 -11.12
C PRO A 137 4.64 -20.32 -11.40
N ILE A 138 3.56 -20.01 -12.09
CA ILE A 138 2.63 -20.98 -12.70
C ILE A 138 3.00 -21.12 -14.16
N ILE A 139 3.66 -22.22 -14.47
CA ILE A 139 4.06 -22.58 -15.82
C ILE A 139 3.05 -23.59 -16.36
N PRO A 140 2.32 -23.27 -17.44
CA PRO A 140 1.41 -24.22 -18.09
C PRO A 140 2.13 -25.49 -18.50
N LYS A 141 1.49 -26.66 -18.35
CA LYS A 141 2.08 -27.94 -18.68
C LYS A 141 2.54 -28.05 -20.14
N ASN A 142 1.82 -27.42 -21.05
CA ASN A 142 2.17 -27.35 -22.48
C ASN A 142 3.17 -26.23 -22.81
N GLN A 143 3.62 -25.43 -21.79
CA GLN A 143 4.54 -24.30 -21.92
C GLN A 143 4.06 -23.15 -22.86
N LYS A 144 2.75 -23.11 -23.16
CA LYS A 144 2.18 -22.11 -24.06
C LYS A 144 0.99 -21.38 -23.42
N GLU A 145 -0.04 -22.11 -23.07
CA GLU A 145 -1.30 -21.57 -22.57
C GLU A 145 -1.86 -22.45 -21.46
N LEU A 146 -2.67 -21.87 -20.57
CA LEU A 146 -3.35 -22.64 -19.55
C LEU A 146 -4.38 -23.57 -20.19
N THR A 147 -4.36 -24.83 -19.76
CA THR A 147 -5.29 -25.87 -20.21
C THR A 147 -6.00 -26.53 -19.06
N ILE A 148 -6.98 -27.37 -19.35
CA ILE A 148 -7.71 -28.17 -18.33
C ILE A 148 -6.74 -29.01 -17.48
N ASP A 149 -5.60 -29.42 -18.05
CA ASP A 149 -4.59 -30.20 -17.35
C ASP A 149 -3.87 -29.42 -16.23
N ASP A 150 -3.94 -28.08 -16.24
CA ASP A 150 -3.34 -27.21 -15.22
C ASP A 150 -4.25 -27.00 -14.00
N ILE A 151 -5.53 -27.40 -14.07
CA ILE A 151 -6.49 -27.26 -12.97
C ILE A 151 -5.99 -27.89 -11.66
N PRO A 152 -5.38 -29.08 -11.63
CA PRO A 152 -4.86 -29.68 -10.39
C PRO A 152 -3.77 -28.80 -9.73
N THR A 153 -2.93 -28.14 -10.51
CA THR A 153 -1.93 -27.18 -10.03
C THR A 153 -2.60 -25.95 -9.44
N LEU A 154 -3.55 -25.34 -10.16
CA LEU A 154 -4.28 -24.16 -9.73
C LEU A 154 -5.10 -24.39 -8.44
N LYS A 155 -5.60 -25.61 -8.20
CA LYS A 155 -6.31 -25.96 -6.95
C LYS A 155 -5.46 -25.82 -5.68
N ASN A 156 -4.15 -25.88 -5.81
CA ASN A 156 -3.22 -25.75 -4.68
C ASN A 156 -2.79 -24.29 -4.47
N ILE A 157 -3.26 -23.37 -5.28
CA ILE A 157 -2.95 -21.93 -5.24
C ILE A 157 -4.10 -21.18 -4.58
N ASP A 158 -3.80 -20.45 -3.51
CA ASP A 158 -4.78 -19.65 -2.77
C ASP A 158 -5.02 -18.29 -3.44
N ALA A 159 -3.98 -17.69 -4.02
CA ALA A 159 -4.10 -16.46 -4.81
C ALA A 159 -3.25 -16.53 -6.08
N LEU A 160 -3.77 -16.02 -7.19
CA LEU A 160 -3.08 -15.90 -8.46
C LEU A 160 -2.76 -14.42 -8.73
N VAL A 161 -1.50 -14.14 -9.03
CA VAL A 161 -0.99 -12.81 -9.40
C VAL A 161 -0.73 -12.77 -10.90
N ILE A 162 -1.30 -11.80 -11.57
CA ILE A 162 -1.11 -11.52 -12.99
C ILE A 162 -0.54 -10.11 -13.11
N ALA A 163 0.76 -10.02 -13.47
CA ALA A 163 1.54 -8.78 -13.42
C ALA A 163 1.96 -8.34 -14.81
N LYS A 164 1.28 -7.33 -15.36
CA LYS A 164 1.59 -6.72 -16.67
C LYS A 164 1.60 -7.73 -17.81
N PRO A 165 0.51 -8.49 -18.04
CA PRO A 165 0.42 -9.36 -19.21
C PRO A 165 0.47 -8.51 -20.49
N ARG A 166 1.18 -9.00 -21.51
CA ARG A 166 1.35 -8.32 -22.81
C ARG A 166 0.74 -9.08 -23.97
N LYS A 167 0.43 -10.37 -23.78
CA LYS A 167 -0.24 -11.21 -24.78
C LYS A 167 -1.70 -11.40 -24.44
N ALA A 168 -2.51 -11.55 -25.50
CA ALA A 168 -3.93 -11.82 -25.35
C ALA A 168 -4.16 -13.21 -24.76
N PHE A 169 -5.08 -13.29 -23.81
CA PHE A 169 -5.59 -14.56 -23.28
C PHE A 169 -6.47 -15.25 -24.31
N THR A 170 -6.32 -16.54 -24.47
CA THR A 170 -7.23 -17.34 -25.28
C THR A 170 -8.58 -17.50 -24.55
N ASP A 171 -9.66 -17.82 -25.30
CA ASP A 171 -10.97 -18.06 -24.70
C ASP A 171 -10.93 -19.26 -23.75
N GLY A 172 -10.09 -20.27 -24.05
CA GLY A 172 -9.83 -21.40 -23.15
C GLY A 172 -9.24 -20.98 -21.81
N GLU A 173 -8.21 -20.15 -21.84
CA GLU A 173 -7.57 -19.62 -20.64
C GLU A 173 -8.54 -18.79 -19.78
N LYS A 174 -9.36 -17.96 -20.40
CA LYS A 174 -10.38 -17.19 -19.69
C LYS A 174 -11.37 -18.09 -18.93
N VAL A 175 -11.79 -19.21 -19.53
CA VAL A 175 -12.67 -20.19 -18.83
C VAL A 175 -11.95 -20.81 -17.64
N ILE A 176 -10.68 -21.15 -17.75
CA ILE A 176 -9.87 -21.73 -16.67
C ILE A 176 -9.71 -20.74 -15.52
N LEU A 177 -9.38 -19.49 -15.84
CA LEU A 177 -9.23 -18.40 -14.85
C LEU A 177 -10.58 -18.09 -14.16
N ASP A 178 -11.67 -18.08 -14.92
CA ASP A 178 -13.02 -17.95 -14.35
C ASP A 178 -13.33 -19.10 -13.39
N GLN A 179 -13.06 -20.34 -13.78
CA GLN A 179 -13.30 -21.49 -12.93
C GLN A 179 -12.35 -21.57 -11.72
N TYR A 180 -11.13 -21.04 -11.83
CA TYR A 180 -10.24 -20.83 -10.69
C TYR A 180 -10.92 -19.90 -9.66
N ILE A 181 -11.47 -18.75 -10.12
CA ILE A 181 -12.20 -17.80 -9.28
C ILE A 181 -13.47 -18.47 -8.70
N MET A 182 -14.21 -19.22 -9.50
CA MET A 182 -15.41 -19.94 -9.03
C MET A 182 -15.09 -21.01 -7.97
N ASN A 183 -13.87 -21.54 -7.97
CA ASN A 183 -13.37 -22.49 -6.97
C ASN A 183 -12.69 -21.82 -5.77
N GLN A 184 -13.00 -20.56 -5.45
CA GLN A 184 -12.47 -19.79 -4.33
C GLN A 184 -11.05 -19.25 -4.53
N GLY A 185 -10.48 -19.37 -5.72
CA GLY A 185 -9.20 -18.73 -6.05
C GLY A 185 -9.34 -17.21 -6.02
N LYS A 186 -8.43 -16.54 -5.32
CA LYS A 186 -8.37 -15.08 -5.28
C LYS A 186 -7.44 -14.58 -6.37
N THR A 187 -7.65 -13.36 -6.87
CA THR A 187 -6.82 -12.84 -7.97
C THR A 187 -6.38 -11.40 -7.73
N LEU A 188 -5.13 -11.13 -8.04
CA LEU A 188 -4.54 -9.79 -8.11
C LEU A 188 -4.14 -9.52 -9.57
N TRP A 189 -4.83 -8.57 -10.17
CA TRP A 189 -4.61 -8.16 -11.56
C TRP A 189 -3.94 -6.80 -11.60
N MET A 190 -2.82 -6.70 -12.30
CA MET A 190 -2.07 -5.48 -12.57
C MET A 190 -1.95 -5.34 -14.08
N ILE A 191 -2.77 -4.48 -14.68
CA ILE A 191 -3.09 -4.50 -16.12
C ILE A 191 -2.74 -3.17 -16.77
N ASP A 192 -1.91 -3.22 -17.82
CA ASP A 192 -1.73 -2.12 -18.74
C ASP A 192 -2.67 -2.28 -19.94
N ALA A 193 -3.77 -1.51 -19.93
CA ALA A 193 -4.67 -1.45 -21.08
C ALA A 193 -4.11 -0.61 -22.24
N VAL A 194 -3.00 0.06 -22.02
CA VAL A 194 -2.27 0.86 -23.00
C VAL A 194 -0.79 0.54 -22.90
N ASN A 195 -0.16 0.25 -24.04
CA ASN A 195 1.27 0.07 -24.12
C ASN A 195 1.97 1.44 -24.15
N ALA A 196 2.60 1.82 -23.05
CA ALA A 196 3.41 3.02 -22.90
C ALA A 196 4.55 2.70 -21.91
N GLU A 197 5.81 2.78 -22.39
CA GLU A 197 6.99 2.38 -21.62
C GLU A 197 7.92 3.58 -21.39
N MET A 198 8.29 3.83 -20.13
CA MET A 198 9.16 4.95 -19.79
C MET A 198 10.56 4.80 -20.34
N ASP A 199 11.11 3.57 -20.36
CA ASP A 199 12.45 3.29 -20.87
C ASP A 199 12.55 3.67 -22.37
N THR A 200 11.52 3.33 -23.16
CA THR A 200 11.44 3.71 -24.56
C THR A 200 11.27 5.22 -24.72
N LEU A 201 10.49 5.85 -23.85
CA LEU A 201 10.27 7.31 -23.86
C LEU A 201 11.56 8.08 -23.56
N TYR A 202 12.39 7.61 -22.63
CA TYR A 202 13.69 8.22 -22.35
C TYR A 202 14.64 8.15 -23.56
N GLN A 203 14.65 7.05 -24.26
CA GLN A 203 15.51 6.84 -25.45
C GLN A 203 15.05 7.68 -26.64
N SER A 204 13.76 7.65 -26.96
CA SER A 204 13.19 8.22 -28.19
C SER A 204 12.64 9.63 -28.03
N LYS A 205 12.50 10.14 -26.77
CA LYS A 205 11.87 11.41 -26.38
C LYS A 205 10.37 11.48 -26.70
N LYS A 206 9.84 10.58 -27.51
CA LYS A 206 8.44 10.46 -27.92
C LYS A 206 8.11 8.98 -28.10
N ILE A 207 6.92 8.58 -27.69
CA ILE A 207 6.37 7.24 -27.96
C ILE A 207 4.94 7.36 -28.45
N MET A 208 4.54 6.47 -29.34
CA MET A 208 3.14 6.31 -29.68
C MET A 208 2.53 5.27 -28.74
N ALA A 209 1.60 5.71 -27.90
CA ALA A 209 0.85 4.82 -27.02
C ALA A 209 -0.29 4.14 -27.79
N TYR A 210 -0.41 2.83 -27.70
CA TYR A 210 -1.43 2.01 -28.35
C TYR A 210 -2.23 1.21 -27.34
N PRO A 211 -3.50 0.82 -27.67
CA PRO A 211 -4.23 -0.11 -26.83
C PRO A 211 -3.51 -1.46 -26.74
N THR A 212 -3.47 -2.04 -25.56
CA THR A 212 -3.04 -3.44 -25.37
C THR A 212 -4.27 -4.33 -25.48
N ASP A 213 -4.31 -5.17 -26.50
CA ASP A 213 -5.39 -6.16 -26.65
C ASP A 213 -5.06 -7.43 -25.85
N LEU A 214 -5.63 -7.54 -24.68
CA LEU A 214 -5.50 -8.72 -23.82
C LEU A 214 -6.65 -9.71 -23.97
N ASN A 215 -7.66 -9.42 -24.78
CA ASN A 215 -8.91 -10.21 -24.90
C ASN A 215 -9.63 -10.40 -23.55
N MET A 216 -9.52 -9.44 -22.61
CA MET A 216 -10.04 -9.56 -21.23
C MET A 216 -11.20 -8.60 -20.92
N THR A 217 -11.63 -7.80 -21.88
CA THR A 217 -12.66 -6.77 -21.67
C THR A 217 -13.98 -7.39 -21.22
N ASP A 218 -14.45 -8.46 -21.88
CA ASP A 218 -15.68 -9.17 -21.52
C ASP A 218 -15.55 -9.91 -20.18
N PHE A 219 -14.37 -10.42 -19.86
CA PHE A 219 -14.08 -11.09 -18.60
C PHE A 219 -14.24 -10.12 -17.41
N PHE A 220 -13.54 -8.99 -17.42
CA PHE A 220 -13.67 -7.99 -16.35
C PHE A 220 -15.06 -7.36 -16.30
N PHE A 221 -15.69 -7.14 -17.44
CA PHE A 221 -17.04 -6.60 -17.51
C PHE A 221 -18.06 -7.48 -16.76
N ASN A 222 -17.93 -8.81 -16.82
CA ASN A 222 -18.77 -9.73 -16.06
C ASN A 222 -18.64 -9.56 -14.55
N TYR A 223 -17.44 -9.27 -14.05
CA TYR A 223 -17.21 -8.98 -12.63
C TYR A 223 -17.54 -7.51 -12.28
N GLY A 224 -17.95 -6.72 -13.29
CA GLY A 224 -18.36 -5.33 -13.11
C GLY A 224 -17.23 -4.34 -13.03
N VAL A 225 -16.16 -4.61 -13.75
CA VAL A 225 -15.02 -3.71 -13.96
C VAL A 225 -14.85 -3.48 -15.46
N ARG A 226 -14.61 -2.25 -15.87
CA ARG A 226 -14.20 -1.90 -17.22
C ARG A 226 -12.90 -1.11 -17.15
N ILE A 227 -11.84 -1.63 -17.74
CA ILE A 227 -10.56 -0.93 -17.90
C ILE A 227 -10.60 -0.22 -19.24
N ASN A 228 -10.44 1.10 -19.24
CA ASN A 228 -10.53 1.92 -20.45
C ASN A 228 -9.17 2.02 -21.13
N SER A 229 -9.15 2.04 -22.48
CA SER A 229 -7.93 2.28 -23.25
C SER A 229 -7.65 3.78 -23.41
N ALA A 230 -7.46 4.46 -22.28
CA ALA A 230 -7.13 5.89 -22.23
C ALA A 230 -6.18 6.15 -21.06
N LEU A 231 -5.03 6.78 -21.35
CA LEU A 231 -4.05 7.18 -20.34
C LEU A 231 -4.60 8.31 -19.49
N VAL A 232 -4.32 8.24 -18.19
CA VAL A 232 -4.69 9.27 -17.24
C VAL A 232 -3.53 10.24 -17.05
N LYS A 233 -3.78 11.52 -17.27
CA LYS A 233 -2.88 12.64 -16.93
C LYS A 233 -3.41 13.36 -15.71
N ASP A 234 -2.74 13.25 -14.58
CA ASP A 234 -3.08 14.03 -13.39
C ASP A 234 -2.20 15.30 -13.35
N LEU A 235 -2.85 16.47 -13.44
CA LEU A 235 -2.17 17.76 -13.50
C LEU A 235 -1.91 18.36 -12.10
N LYS A 236 -2.40 17.72 -11.04
CA LYS A 236 -2.31 18.25 -9.68
C LYS A 236 -1.43 17.37 -8.77
N LYS A 237 -1.57 16.05 -8.86
CA LYS A 237 -0.88 15.08 -8.00
C LYS A 237 -0.14 14.05 -8.84
N SER A 238 1.08 14.38 -9.22
CA SER A 238 1.94 13.51 -10.01
C SER A 238 3.34 13.44 -9.40
N ALA A 239 4.02 12.34 -9.67
CA ALA A 239 5.41 12.15 -9.30
C ALA A 239 6.32 13.10 -10.09
N LEU A 240 7.50 13.34 -9.53
CA LEU A 240 8.53 14.13 -10.19
C LEU A 240 9.31 13.26 -11.18
N LEU A 241 9.63 13.84 -12.32
CA LEU A 241 10.56 13.31 -13.30
C LEU A 241 11.79 14.20 -13.32
N ARG A 242 12.97 13.62 -13.15
CA ARG A 242 14.24 14.35 -13.19
C ARG A 242 14.85 14.26 -14.58
N LEU A 243 14.98 15.39 -15.24
CA LEU A 243 15.51 15.49 -16.60
C LEU A 243 16.76 16.36 -16.64
N GLN A 244 17.71 16.00 -17.52
CA GLN A 244 18.86 16.84 -17.80
C GLN A 244 18.40 18.09 -18.57
N THR A 245 18.60 19.28 -18.03
CA THR A 245 18.19 20.56 -18.57
C THR A 245 19.34 21.39 -19.13
N GLY A 246 20.58 20.99 -18.88
CA GLY A 246 21.76 21.71 -19.34
C GLY A 246 23.06 21.07 -18.91
N GLN A 247 24.15 21.80 -19.14
CA GLN A 247 25.48 21.49 -18.64
C GLN A 247 26.15 22.78 -18.13
N ILE A 248 26.82 22.73 -17.00
CA ILE A 248 27.68 23.83 -16.50
C ILE A 248 29.07 23.26 -16.30
N ALA A 249 30.05 23.86 -16.95
CA ALA A 249 31.45 23.43 -16.92
C ALA A 249 31.66 21.92 -17.18
N GLY A 250 30.87 21.35 -18.13
CA GLY A 250 30.93 19.92 -18.48
C GLY A 250 30.12 18.98 -17.58
N ASN A 251 29.57 19.49 -16.46
CA ASN A 251 28.74 18.68 -15.56
C ASN A 251 27.27 18.81 -15.94
N PRO A 252 26.52 17.69 -16.06
CA PRO A 252 25.11 17.70 -16.39
C PRO A 252 24.30 18.36 -15.27
N GLN A 253 23.42 19.29 -15.65
CA GLN A 253 22.41 19.86 -14.76
C GLN A 253 21.11 19.12 -14.91
N TYR A 254 20.45 18.83 -13.77
CA TYR A 254 19.18 18.16 -13.71
C TYR A 254 18.15 19.07 -13.04
N SER A 255 16.94 19.08 -13.58
CA SER A 255 15.78 19.72 -12.97
C SER A 255 14.64 18.72 -12.81
N SER A 256 13.85 18.89 -11.76
CA SER A 256 12.68 18.04 -11.48
C SER A 256 11.43 18.72 -11.97
N PHE A 257 10.58 17.97 -12.67
CA PHE A 257 9.33 18.42 -13.24
C PHE A 257 8.22 17.46 -12.82
N LEU A 258 7.00 17.96 -12.66
CA LEU A 258 5.85 17.08 -12.51
C LEU A 258 5.60 16.34 -13.83
N TRP A 259 5.44 15.00 -13.72
CA TRP A 259 5.15 14.15 -14.86
C TRP A 259 3.71 13.65 -14.79
N PRO A 260 2.79 14.28 -15.56
CA PRO A 260 1.35 14.02 -15.39
C PRO A 260 0.92 12.58 -15.64
N TYR A 261 1.71 11.77 -16.34
CA TYR A 261 1.46 10.36 -16.60
C TYR A 261 1.91 9.43 -15.46
N PHE A 262 2.51 10.00 -14.39
CA PHE A 262 2.84 9.29 -13.17
C PHE A 262 2.03 9.83 -11.98
N PRO A 263 0.71 9.64 -12.00
CA PRO A 263 -0.13 10.14 -10.92
C PRO A 263 0.19 9.46 -9.59
N ILE A 264 0.00 10.22 -8.51
CA ILE A 264 0.02 9.73 -7.15
C ILE A 264 -1.41 9.39 -6.75
N GLY A 265 -1.66 8.12 -6.48
CA GLY A 265 -2.98 7.65 -6.09
C GLY A 265 -3.48 8.26 -4.79
N ILE A 266 -4.71 8.73 -4.79
CA ILE A 266 -5.42 9.24 -3.62
C ILE A 266 -6.30 8.12 -3.07
N ALA A 267 -6.08 7.77 -1.81
CA ALA A 267 -6.94 6.85 -1.09
C ALA A 267 -7.97 7.66 -0.30
N GLU A 268 -9.19 7.76 -0.81
CA GLU A 268 -10.27 8.50 -0.14
C GLU A 268 -11.00 7.68 0.92
N ASN A 269 -10.84 6.37 0.89
CA ASN A 269 -11.55 5.46 1.77
C ASN A 269 -10.69 4.99 2.96
N ASN A 270 -11.31 4.77 4.11
CA ASN A 270 -10.70 4.07 5.24
C ASN A 270 -10.56 2.55 4.96
N SER A 271 -10.05 2.22 3.78
CA SER A 271 -9.77 0.83 3.44
C SER A 271 -8.58 0.32 4.25
N PRO A 272 -8.64 -0.86 4.85
CA PRO A 272 -7.48 -1.44 5.53
C PRO A 272 -6.31 -1.70 4.58
N ILE A 273 -6.57 -1.75 3.26
CA ILE A 273 -5.53 -1.94 2.23
C ILE A 273 -4.70 -0.68 2.04
N THR A 274 -5.35 0.49 2.11
CA THR A 274 -4.72 1.80 1.77
C THR A 274 -4.48 2.69 2.97
N LYS A 275 -4.95 2.30 4.17
CA LYS A 275 -4.79 3.11 5.37
C LYS A 275 -3.34 3.14 5.86
N ASN A 276 -2.86 4.33 6.20
CA ASN A 276 -1.55 4.56 6.82
C ASN A 276 -0.36 4.01 6.00
N ILE A 277 -0.40 4.15 4.67
CA ILE A 277 0.70 3.87 3.77
C ILE A 277 1.26 5.16 3.15
N ASN A 278 2.46 5.08 2.59
CA ASN A 278 3.03 6.18 1.82
C ASN A 278 2.20 6.42 0.54
N PRO A 279 2.31 7.61 -0.08
CA PRO A 279 1.73 7.86 -1.39
C PRO A 279 2.15 6.79 -2.40
N VAL A 280 1.21 6.24 -3.15
CA VAL A 280 1.45 5.20 -4.16
C VAL A 280 1.61 5.85 -5.53
N LYS A 281 2.74 5.56 -6.20
CA LYS A 281 3.01 6.03 -7.56
C LYS A 281 2.45 5.03 -8.56
N PHE A 282 1.73 5.54 -9.55
CA PHE A 282 1.28 4.80 -10.73
C PHE A 282 2.07 5.26 -11.96
N GLU A 283 2.34 4.36 -12.89
CA GLU A 283 3.06 4.65 -14.13
C GLU A 283 2.17 4.38 -15.35
N PHE A 284 1.83 5.42 -16.11
CA PHE A 284 0.92 5.35 -17.26
C PHE A 284 -0.41 4.64 -16.98
N PRO A 285 -1.05 4.85 -15.83
CA PRO A 285 -2.29 4.15 -15.52
C PRO A 285 -3.40 4.53 -16.48
N THR A 286 -4.35 3.62 -16.61
CA THR A 286 -5.60 3.84 -17.33
C THR A 286 -6.77 3.98 -16.35
N ALA A 287 -7.93 4.45 -16.84
CA ALA A 287 -9.10 4.63 -15.98
C ALA A 287 -9.91 3.34 -15.85
N ILE A 288 -10.34 3.04 -14.63
CA ILE A 288 -11.31 1.97 -14.34
C ILE A 288 -12.70 2.58 -14.15
N ASP A 289 -13.71 2.00 -14.80
CA ASP A 289 -15.11 2.22 -14.47
C ASP A 289 -15.67 1.01 -13.71
N THR A 290 -16.49 1.28 -12.70
CA THR A 290 -17.19 0.24 -11.92
C THR A 290 -18.64 0.15 -12.33
N LEU A 291 -19.13 -1.07 -12.57
CA LEU A 291 -20.48 -1.38 -12.99
C LEU A 291 -21.20 -2.18 -11.89
N LYS A 292 -22.44 -1.85 -11.61
CA LYS A 292 -23.21 -2.62 -10.61
C LYS A 292 -23.35 -4.08 -11.01
N ARG A 293 -23.04 -4.99 -10.10
CA ARG A 293 -23.26 -6.44 -10.22
C ARG A 293 -23.84 -6.97 -8.92
N VAL A 294 -24.87 -7.79 -9.06
CA VAL A 294 -25.54 -8.40 -7.91
C VAL A 294 -24.56 -9.33 -7.18
N GLY A 295 -24.48 -9.19 -5.87
CA GLY A 295 -23.62 -10.01 -5.03
C GLY A 295 -22.16 -9.55 -4.92
N ILE A 296 -21.71 -8.57 -5.71
CA ILE A 296 -20.34 -8.06 -5.69
C ILE A 296 -20.30 -6.65 -5.10
N LYS A 297 -19.62 -6.50 -3.95
CA LYS A 297 -19.23 -5.21 -3.39
C LYS A 297 -17.94 -4.75 -4.08
N LYS A 298 -17.90 -3.48 -4.42
CA LYS A 298 -16.70 -2.81 -4.97
C LYS A 298 -16.25 -1.72 -4.04
N GLU A 299 -14.96 -1.67 -3.81
CA GLU A 299 -14.30 -0.68 -2.98
C GLU A 299 -13.20 -0.04 -3.82
N VAL A 300 -13.30 1.27 -4.04
CA VAL A 300 -12.25 2.05 -4.71
C VAL A 300 -11.08 2.14 -3.76
N LEU A 301 -9.90 1.76 -4.24
CA LEU A 301 -8.67 1.78 -3.46
C LEU A 301 -7.88 3.05 -3.72
N PHE A 302 -7.73 3.40 -4.99
CA PHE A 302 -7.03 4.61 -5.42
C PHE A 302 -7.72 5.26 -6.60
N GLU A 303 -7.67 6.60 -6.61
CA GLU A 303 -8.11 7.42 -7.72
C GLU A 303 -7.19 8.62 -7.94
N SER A 304 -7.35 9.28 -9.08
CA SER A 304 -6.64 10.50 -9.42
C SER A 304 -7.19 11.71 -8.68
N SER A 305 -6.51 12.86 -8.82
CA SER A 305 -7.08 14.13 -8.42
C SER A 305 -8.23 14.58 -9.36
N GLU A 306 -8.93 15.62 -8.93
CA GLU A 306 -9.97 16.26 -9.73
C GLU A 306 -9.45 17.01 -10.98
N LYS A 307 -8.13 17.30 -11.06
CA LYS A 307 -7.51 17.95 -12.24
C LYS A 307 -6.89 16.90 -13.16
N THR A 308 -7.73 16.13 -13.80
CA THR A 308 -7.33 14.97 -14.60
C THR A 308 -7.82 15.07 -16.03
N LEU A 309 -6.97 14.69 -16.97
CA LEU A 309 -7.27 14.55 -18.39
C LEU A 309 -7.16 13.10 -18.82
N LEU A 310 -8.08 12.66 -19.68
CA LEU A 310 -7.98 11.35 -20.35
C LEU A 310 -7.39 11.55 -21.74
N LYS A 311 -6.36 10.79 -22.07
CA LYS A 311 -5.77 10.70 -23.41
C LYS A 311 -6.13 9.37 -24.03
N VAL A 312 -7.13 9.41 -24.92
CA VAL A 312 -7.55 8.24 -25.68
C VAL A 312 -6.45 7.86 -26.65
N VAL A 313 -6.17 6.57 -26.76
CA VAL A 313 -5.14 6.04 -27.65
C VAL A 313 -5.74 5.54 -28.98
N PRO A 314 -4.98 5.55 -30.11
CA PRO A 314 -3.55 5.89 -30.21
C PRO A 314 -3.24 7.37 -29.95
N ASN A 315 -2.20 7.65 -29.15
CA ASN A 315 -1.79 9.04 -28.83
C ASN A 315 -0.27 9.14 -28.71
N LEU A 316 0.28 10.28 -29.16
CA LEU A 316 1.70 10.56 -29.00
C LEU A 316 1.96 11.09 -27.58
N VAL A 317 2.82 10.40 -26.83
CA VAL A 317 3.34 10.85 -25.54
C VAL A 317 4.74 11.41 -25.75
N SER A 318 5.03 12.59 -25.22
CA SER A 318 6.31 13.27 -25.40
C SER A 318 6.84 13.80 -24.07
N LEU A 319 8.17 13.71 -23.84
CA LEU A 319 8.81 14.33 -22.68
C LEU A 319 8.60 15.84 -22.60
N ASN A 320 8.22 16.49 -23.70
CA ASN A 320 7.88 17.93 -23.69
C ASN A 320 6.54 18.25 -23.02
N GLU A 321 5.75 17.23 -22.61
CA GLU A 321 4.50 17.40 -21.86
C GLU A 321 4.72 17.58 -20.35
N ILE A 322 5.96 17.84 -19.91
CA ILE A 322 6.26 18.16 -18.51
C ILE A 322 5.52 19.43 -18.08
N VAL A 323 4.96 19.38 -16.87
CA VAL A 323 4.28 20.52 -16.27
C VAL A 323 5.24 21.22 -15.32
N ARG A 324 5.41 22.53 -15.48
CA ARG A 324 6.16 23.34 -14.50
C ARG A 324 5.35 23.46 -13.23
N ILE A 325 6.02 23.32 -12.08
CA ILE A 325 5.37 23.36 -10.76
C ILE A 325 4.62 24.68 -10.53
N ASP A 326 5.18 25.78 -11.03
CA ASP A 326 4.64 27.14 -10.93
C ASP A 326 3.43 27.42 -11.83
N SER A 327 3.18 26.62 -12.87
CA SER A 327 2.06 26.78 -13.81
C SER A 327 0.83 25.93 -13.47
N LEU A 328 0.84 25.18 -12.38
CA LEU A 328 -0.28 24.31 -11.96
C LEU A 328 -1.55 25.07 -11.52
N GLY A 329 -1.46 26.39 -11.28
CA GLY A 329 -2.57 27.19 -10.77
C GLY A 329 -3.69 27.49 -11.76
N GLU A 330 -3.39 27.51 -13.06
CA GLU A 330 -4.29 28.11 -14.06
C GLU A 330 -4.87 27.13 -15.09
N MET A 331 -4.46 25.85 -15.09
CA MET A 331 -4.81 24.93 -16.19
C MET A 331 -6.01 24.04 -15.86
N GLU A 332 -7.08 24.28 -16.60
CA GLU A 332 -8.24 23.43 -16.89
C GLU A 332 -9.32 23.24 -15.80
N LYS A 333 -10.57 23.07 -16.26
CA LYS A 333 -11.75 22.83 -15.42
C LYS A 333 -11.58 21.51 -14.66
N PRO A 334 -12.03 21.43 -13.40
CA PRO A 334 -12.07 20.18 -12.65
C PRO A 334 -12.79 19.09 -13.44
N SER A 335 -12.27 17.88 -13.42
CA SER A 335 -12.94 16.69 -13.95
C SER A 335 -13.25 15.72 -12.80
N SER A 336 -14.06 14.70 -13.05
CA SER A 336 -14.26 13.66 -12.05
C SER A 336 -12.97 12.85 -11.86
N PRO A 337 -12.58 12.51 -10.62
CA PRO A 337 -11.47 11.59 -10.36
C PRO A 337 -11.60 10.29 -11.15
N LYS A 338 -10.47 9.68 -11.51
CA LYS A 338 -10.41 8.42 -12.26
C LYS A 338 -9.84 7.31 -11.37
N ILE A 339 -10.55 6.20 -11.31
CA ILE A 339 -10.18 5.05 -10.49
C ILE A 339 -8.99 4.34 -11.12
N PHE A 340 -7.96 4.03 -10.32
CA PHE A 340 -6.78 3.26 -10.69
C PHE A 340 -6.78 1.84 -10.13
N ALA A 341 -7.39 1.66 -8.96
CA ALA A 341 -7.44 0.36 -8.32
C ALA A 341 -8.76 0.13 -7.60
N VAL A 342 -9.29 -1.09 -7.70
CA VAL A 342 -10.57 -1.48 -7.08
C VAL A 342 -10.45 -2.88 -6.48
N ALA A 343 -10.99 -3.05 -5.27
CA ALA A 343 -11.21 -4.35 -4.66
C ALA A 343 -12.65 -4.78 -4.84
N LEU A 344 -12.83 -6.03 -5.27
CA LEU A 344 -14.11 -6.69 -5.41
C LEU A 344 -14.23 -7.78 -4.35
N SER A 345 -15.37 -7.87 -3.70
CA SER A 345 -15.63 -8.92 -2.71
C SER A 345 -17.08 -9.36 -2.74
N GLY A 346 -17.33 -10.60 -2.37
CA GLY A 346 -18.69 -11.14 -2.26
C GLY A 346 -18.93 -12.39 -3.08
N ASN A 347 -20.15 -12.54 -3.59
CA ASN A 347 -20.58 -13.72 -4.34
C ASN A 347 -20.40 -13.45 -5.83
N PHE A 348 -19.47 -14.15 -6.46
CA PHE A 348 -19.18 -14.00 -7.88
C PHE A 348 -19.99 -15.00 -8.69
N ARG A 349 -20.42 -14.57 -9.88
CA ARG A 349 -21.06 -15.43 -10.88
C ARG A 349 -20.09 -15.60 -12.05
N SER A 350 -19.95 -16.83 -12.51
CA SER A 350 -19.13 -17.17 -13.67
C SER A 350 -19.53 -16.37 -14.91
N ALA A 351 -18.54 -15.86 -15.62
CA ALA A 351 -18.71 -15.23 -16.93
C ALA A 351 -19.28 -16.19 -17.98
N TYR A 352 -19.18 -17.48 -17.73
CA TYR A 352 -19.57 -18.58 -18.64
C TYR A 352 -20.78 -19.37 -18.14
N ALA A 353 -21.47 -18.92 -17.08
CA ALA A 353 -22.60 -19.63 -16.50
C ALA A 353 -23.72 -19.96 -17.51
N ASP A 354 -23.94 -19.06 -18.48
CA ASP A 354 -24.99 -19.16 -19.49
C ASP A 354 -24.43 -19.44 -20.91
N ARG A 355 -23.14 -19.74 -21.03
CA ARG A 355 -22.46 -19.98 -22.32
C ARG A 355 -22.24 -21.47 -22.60
N SER A 356 -21.99 -21.83 -23.86
CA SER A 356 -21.77 -23.22 -24.33
C SER A 356 -20.54 -23.88 -23.73
N GLU A 357 -19.48 -23.12 -23.44
CA GLU A 357 -18.21 -23.56 -22.86
C GLU A 357 -18.39 -24.27 -21.52
N ARG A 358 -19.48 -23.95 -20.79
CA ARG A 358 -19.88 -24.67 -19.58
C ARG A 358 -19.96 -26.17 -19.75
N LYS A 359 -20.44 -26.64 -20.93
CA LYS A 359 -20.63 -28.07 -21.19
C LYS A 359 -19.35 -28.83 -21.36
N SER A 360 -18.31 -28.14 -21.82
CA SER A 360 -16.99 -28.72 -22.10
C SER A 360 -16.06 -28.73 -20.89
N PHE A 361 -16.45 -28.06 -19.78
CA PHE A 361 -15.59 -27.94 -18.60
C PHE A 361 -16.01 -28.92 -17.50
N PRO A 362 -15.13 -29.82 -17.03
CA PRO A 362 -15.46 -30.80 -16.00
C PRO A 362 -15.70 -30.12 -14.64
N ASN A 363 -16.79 -30.53 -13.96
CA ASN A 363 -17.16 -29.98 -12.64
C ASN A 363 -17.32 -28.45 -12.60
N PHE A 364 -17.91 -27.88 -13.64
CA PHE A 364 -18.13 -26.44 -13.79
C PHE A 364 -18.94 -25.87 -12.62
N LYS A 365 -18.42 -24.78 -12.02
CA LYS A 365 -19.13 -24.02 -11.00
C LYS A 365 -19.65 -22.71 -11.56
N SER A 366 -20.94 -22.42 -11.35
CA SER A 366 -21.58 -21.19 -11.81
C SER A 366 -21.41 -20.02 -10.86
N THR A 367 -21.08 -20.28 -9.61
CA THR A 367 -20.97 -19.23 -8.57
C THR A 367 -19.88 -19.55 -7.55
N SER A 368 -19.29 -18.51 -7.01
CA SER A 368 -18.35 -18.55 -5.89
C SER A 368 -18.88 -17.68 -4.77
N LYS A 369 -18.75 -18.10 -3.51
CA LYS A 369 -19.23 -17.35 -2.33
C LYS A 369 -18.03 -16.72 -1.58
N ASN A 370 -18.24 -15.50 -1.08
CA ASN A 370 -17.24 -14.81 -0.25
C ASN A 370 -15.84 -14.76 -0.88
N ASN A 371 -15.76 -14.55 -2.18
CA ASN A 371 -14.48 -14.45 -2.87
C ASN A 371 -13.98 -13.00 -2.96
N LYS A 372 -12.71 -12.83 -3.33
CA LYS A 372 -12.03 -11.53 -3.40
C LYS A 372 -11.20 -11.44 -4.68
N MET A 373 -11.19 -10.25 -5.27
CA MET A 373 -10.38 -9.90 -6.45
C MET A 373 -9.91 -8.46 -6.31
N ILE A 374 -8.68 -8.17 -6.70
CA ILE A 374 -8.18 -6.79 -6.82
C ILE A 374 -7.78 -6.58 -8.28
N VAL A 375 -8.21 -5.45 -8.85
CA VAL A 375 -7.85 -5.02 -10.20
C VAL A 375 -7.21 -3.65 -10.13
N ILE A 376 -6.03 -3.53 -10.71
CA ILE A 376 -5.20 -2.33 -10.78
C ILE A 376 -4.94 -2.04 -12.25
N SER A 377 -5.19 -0.83 -12.69
CA SER A 377 -4.99 -0.40 -14.09
C SER A 377 -3.60 0.17 -14.36
N ASP A 378 -2.60 -0.48 -13.78
CA ASP A 378 -1.18 -0.20 -13.95
C ASP A 378 -0.40 -1.51 -13.76
N GLY A 379 0.27 -1.94 -14.81
CA GLY A 379 1.08 -3.16 -14.81
C GLY A 379 2.45 -2.95 -14.15
N ASP A 380 2.95 -1.72 -14.13
CA ASP A 380 4.25 -1.37 -13.56
C ASP A 380 4.23 -1.16 -12.04
N ILE A 381 3.06 -1.19 -11.40
CA ILE A 381 2.93 -0.96 -9.96
C ILE A 381 3.77 -1.91 -9.10
N ALA A 382 4.02 -3.12 -9.59
CA ALA A 382 4.87 -4.14 -8.96
C ALA A 382 6.30 -4.18 -9.52
N ARG A 383 6.64 -3.26 -10.43
CA ARG A 383 7.96 -3.21 -11.06
C ARG A 383 8.96 -2.53 -10.13
N ASN A 384 10.08 -3.22 -9.84
CA ASN A 384 11.24 -2.59 -9.25
C ASN A 384 12.18 -2.03 -10.33
N GLN A 385 12.95 -0.99 -9.98
CA GLN A 385 14.03 -0.50 -10.82
C GLN A 385 15.30 -1.33 -10.59
N LEU A 386 16.28 -1.20 -11.49
CA LEU A 386 17.57 -1.86 -11.37
C LEU A 386 18.68 -0.82 -11.18
N MET A 387 19.51 -1.00 -10.16
CA MET A 387 20.73 -0.23 -9.96
C MET A 387 21.93 -1.13 -10.14
N LYS A 388 22.66 -0.97 -11.24
CA LYS A 388 23.77 -1.87 -11.62
C LYS A 388 23.36 -3.35 -11.56
N ASP A 389 22.26 -3.67 -12.24
CA ASP A 389 21.67 -5.00 -12.30
C ASP A 389 21.16 -5.57 -10.95
N THR A 390 21.16 -4.77 -9.89
CA THR A 390 20.59 -5.16 -8.60
C THR A 390 19.20 -4.57 -8.45
N PRO A 391 18.17 -5.38 -8.13
CA PRO A 391 16.83 -4.89 -7.89
C PRO A 391 16.77 -3.92 -6.71
N THR A 392 16.16 -2.76 -6.92
CA THR A 392 15.90 -1.80 -5.85
C THR A 392 14.66 -2.20 -5.04
N PRO A 393 14.49 -1.71 -3.82
CA PRO A 393 13.23 -1.87 -3.07
C PRO A 393 12.04 -1.42 -3.92
N LEU A 394 10.91 -2.11 -3.79
CA LEU A 394 9.70 -1.80 -4.53
C LEU A 394 9.17 -0.41 -4.14
N GLY A 395 8.89 0.43 -5.15
CA GLY A 395 8.49 1.82 -4.93
C GLY A 395 9.63 2.81 -4.75
N TYR A 396 10.89 2.36 -4.75
CA TYR A 396 12.04 3.28 -4.76
C TYR A 396 12.28 3.84 -6.16
N ASP A 397 12.37 5.15 -6.27
CA ASP A 397 12.65 5.86 -7.51
C ASP A 397 14.10 6.38 -7.51
N ILE A 398 14.95 5.75 -8.34
CA ILE A 398 16.38 6.04 -8.43
C ILE A 398 16.64 7.49 -8.84
N MET A 399 15.78 8.09 -9.69
CA MET A 399 16.03 9.42 -10.24
C MET A 399 15.75 10.53 -9.23
N THR A 400 14.78 10.33 -8.34
CA THR A 400 14.33 11.33 -7.36
C THR A 400 14.72 10.99 -5.94
N ASP A 401 15.29 9.81 -5.70
CA ASP A 401 15.63 9.27 -4.38
C ASP A 401 14.45 9.24 -3.42
N GLN A 402 13.26 8.95 -3.96
CA GLN A 402 12.02 8.88 -3.19
C GLN A 402 11.54 7.44 -3.04
N VAL A 403 10.93 7.14 -1.88
CA VAL A 403 10.29 5.85 -1.61
C VAL A 403 8.78 6.04 -1.58
N TYR A 404 8.10 5.44 -2.54
CA TYR A 404 6.64 5.40 -2.63
C TYR A 404 6.06 4.19 -1.88
N GLY A 405 4.77 4.23 -1.60
CA GLY A 405 4.04 3.20 -0.85
C GLY A 405 3.66 1.96 -1.63
N ASN A 406 4.25 1.73 -2.81
CA ASN A 406 3.88 0.61 -3.70
C ASN A 406 4.06 -0.75 -3.01
N GLU A 407 5.18 -0.97 -2.31
CA GLU A 407 5.40 -2.20 -1.53
C GLU A 407 4.34 -2.39 -0.45
N GLN A 408 4.09 -1.33 0.34
CA GLN A 408 3.12 -1.37 1.42
C GLN A 408 1.71 -1.68 0.91
N PHE A 409 1.34 -1.07 -0.21
CA PHE A 409 0.05 -1.31 -0.86
C PHE A 409 -0.09 -2.75 -1.34
N LEU A 410 0.90 -3.27 -2.06
CA LEU A 410 0.85 -4.63 -2.61
C LEU A 410 0.93 -5.71 -1.51
N ARG A 411 1.69 -5.48 -0.46
CA ARG A 411 1.69 -6.32 0.74
C ARG A 411 0.29 -6.38 1.38
N ASN A 412 -0.32 -5.21 1.60
CA ASN A 412 -1.67 -5.14 2.16
C ASN A 412 -2.73 -5.76 1.22
N ALA A 413 -2.54 -5.65 -0.10
CA ALA A 413 -3.41 -6.28 -1.08
C ALA A 413 -3.35 -7.80 -1.00
N LEU A 414 -2.16 -8.39 -0.87
CA LEU A 414 -1.98 -9.82 -0.64
C LEU A 414 -2.56 -10.26 0.70
N ASP A 415 -2.28 -9.51 1.77
CA ASP A 415 -2.83 -9.77 3.09
C ASP A 415 -4.37 -9.73 3.05
N TYR A 416 -4.98 -8.74 2.38
CA TYR A 416 -6.43 -8.68 2.22
C TYR A 416 -7.00 -9.87 1.46
N LEU A 417 -6.39 -10.27 0.36
CA LEU A 417 -6.84 -11.41 -0.44
C LEU A 417 -6.79 -12.73 0.34
N LEU A 418 -5.72 -12.93 1.12
CA LEU A 418 -5.41 -14.19 1.79
C LEU A 418 -5.85 -14.25 3.26
N ASP A 419 -6.44 -13.16 3.76
CA ASP A 419 -6.94 -13.12 5.14
C ASP A 419 -8.31 -13.76 5.26
N ASP A 420 -8.33 -14.99 5.77
CA ASP A 420 -9.56 -15.74 6.02
C ASP A 420 -10.30 -15.28 7.30
N ASN A 421 -9.59 -14.61 8.22
CA ASN A 421 -10.12 -14.22 9.53
C ASN A 421 -10.48 -12.74 9.65
N ASN A 422 -10.35 -11.97 8.55
CA ASN A 422 -10.54 -10.52 8.51
C ASN A 422 -9.64 -9.73 9.49
N LEU A 423 -8.46 -10.27 9.79
CA LEU A 423 -7.49 -9.66 10.70
C LEU A 423 -7.04 -8.28 10.19
N ILE A 424 -6.95 -8.12 8.87
CA ILE A 424 -6.59 -6.85 8.23
C ILE A 424 -7.51 -5.70 8.65
N ASN A 425 -8.75 -5.98 9.07
CA ASN A 425 -9.70 -4.95 9.54
C ASN A 425 -9.25 -4.26 10.84
N LEU A 426 -8.29 -4.84 11.58
CA LEU A 426 -7.70 -4.17 12.75
C LEU A 426 -7.00 -2.87 12.35
N ARG A 427 -6.53 -2.74 11.10
CA ARG A 427 -5.95 -1.51 10.57
C ARG A 427 -6.94 -0.35 10.48
N ASN A 428 -8.24 -0.62 10.46
CA ASN A 428 -9.27 0.44 10.42
C ASN A 428 -9.50 1.12 11.77
N ARG A 429 -8.94 0.59 12.86
CA ARG A 429 -9.04 1.24 14.16
C ARG A 429 -8.31 2.57 14.13
N THR A 430 -8.97 3.63 14.59
CA THR A 430 -8.38 4.94 14.86
C THR A 430 -8.16 5.07 16.35
N ILE A 431 -6.94 5.37 16.75
CA ILE A 431 -6.58 5.64 18.13
C ILE A 431 -6.25 7.13 18.20
N GLU A 432 -7.17 7.93 18.74
CA GLU A 432 -6.88 9.32 19.05
C GLU A 432 -5.97 9.37 20.28
N THR A 433 -4.66 9.43 20.05
CA THR A 433 -3.72 9.76 21.13
C THR A 433 -3.85 11.26 21.40
N ARG A 434 -4.41 11.61 22.55
CA ARG A 434 -4.48 12.99 23.00
C ARG A 434 -3.09 13.43 23.45
N LEU A 435 -2.21 13.67 22.49
CA LEU A 435 -0.91 14.25 22.78
C LEU A 435 -1.10 15.72 23.16
N LEU A 436 -0.35 16.16 24.15
CA LEU A 436 -0.34 17.57 24.55
C LEU A 436 0.30 18.40 23.42
N ASP A 437 -0.42 19.41 22.96
CA ASP A 437 0.10 20.37 21.97
C ASP A 437 1.28 21.12 22.57
N ARG A 438 2.50 20.74 22.16
CA ARG A 438 3.76 21.33 22.65
C ARG A 438 3.82 22.83 22.40
N ARG A 439 3.28 23.29 21.27
CA ARG A 439 3.28 24.71 20.90
C ARG A 439 2.38 25.49 21.86
N ARG A 440 1.18 25.00 22.07
CA ARG A 440 0.23 25.58 23.01
C ARG A 440 0.75 25.55 24.45
N ILE A 441 1.44 24.50 24.86
CA ILE A 441 2.09 24.39 26.18
C ILE A 441 3.16 25.49 26.33
N MET A 442 3.96 25.76 25.31
CA MET A 442 4.98 26.81 25.36
C MET A 442 4.35 28.20 25.41
N ASP A 443 3.38 28.45 24.56
CA ASP A 443 2.71 29.76 24.43
C ASP A 443 1.86 30.10 25.64
N GLU A 444 1.14 29.13 26.20
CA GLU A 444 0.23 29.32 27.35
C GLU A 444 0.89 28.97 28.69
N ARG A 445 2.18 28.60 28.73
CA ARG A 445 2.86 28.13 29.98
C ARG A 445 2.69 29.07 31.13
N THR A 446 2.94 30.36 30.93
CA THR A 446 2.86 31.39 31.97
C THR A 446 1.42 31.55 32.49
N TYR A 447 0.45 31.53 31.58
CA TYR A 447 -0.98 31.60 31.93
C TYR A 447 -1.37 30.41 32.84
N TRP A 448 -1.04 29.17 32.45
CA TRP A 448 -1.40 27.99 33.25
C TRP A 448 -0.65 27.89 34.58
N GLN A 449 0.60 28.40 34.63
CA GLN A 449 1.33 28.51 35.91
C GLN A 449 0.62 29.43 36.89
N TRP A 450 0.22 30.63 36.45
CA TRP A 450 -0.50 31.56 37.29
C TRP A 450 -1.89 31.05 37.64
N PHE A 451 -2.59 30.43 36.70
CA PHE A 451 -3.90 29.85 36.96
C PHE A 451 -3.86 28.79 38.09
N ASN A 452 -2.91 27.86 37.97
CA ASN A 452 -2.76 26.79 39.00
C ASN A 452 -2.29 27.30 40.34
N LEU A 453 -1.64 28.45 40.41
CA LEU A 453 -1.22 29.08 41.65
C LEU A 453 -2.36 29.89 42.28
N LEU A 454 -3.01 30.74 41.50
CA LEU A 454 -3.99 31.71 42.00
C LEU A 454 -5.34 31.06 42.35
N VAL A 455 -5.81 30.13 41.52
CA VAL A 455 -7.14 29.51 41.72
C VAL A 455 -7.25 28.77 43.07
N PRO A 456 -6.31 27.91 43.48
CA PRO A 456 -6.33 27.30 44.80
C PRO A 456 -6.26 28.32 45.93
N MET A 457 -5.44 29.36 45.80
CA MET A 457 -5.33 30.42 46.78
C MET A 457 -6.68 31.20 47.00
N ILE A 458 -7.36 31.49 45.87
CA ILE A 458 -8.70 32.13 45.92
C ILE A 458 -9.70 31.22 46.61
N PHE A 459 -9.72 29.92 46.31
CA PHE A 459 -10.60 28.97 46.99
C PHE A 459 -10.35 28.90 48.51
N VAL A 460 -9.06 28.85 48.91
CA VAL A 460 -8.69 28.88 50.33
C VAL A 460 -9.11 30.19 50.97
N GLY A 461 -8.92 31.34 50.31
CA GLY A 461 -9.37 32.64 50.77
C GLY A 461 -10.88 32.75 50.96
N ILE A 462 -11.65 32.26 49.99
CA ILE A 462 -13.12 32.21 50.07
C ILE A 462 -13.57 31.32 51.22
N PHE A 463 -12.95 30.14 51.35
CA PHE A 463 -13.26 29.22 52.44
C PHE A 463 -12.94 29.82 53.83
N ALA A 464 -11.75 30.42 53.96
CA ALA A 464 -11.34 31.08 55.19
C ALA A 464 -12.25 32.27 55.57
N GLY A 465 -12.58 33.10 54.56
CA GLY A 465 -13.51 34.21 54.71
C GLY A 465 -14.93 33.75 55.10
N GLY A 466 -15.43 32.72 54.44
CA GLY A 466 -16.70 32.09 54.76
C GLY A 466 -16.71 31.51 56.18
N PHE A 467 -15.66 30.77 56.53
CA PHE A 467 -15.49 30.21 57.87
C PHE A 467 -15.47 31.31 58.97
N TYR A 468 -14.70 32.40 58.76
CA TYR A 468 -14.62 33.53 59.65
C TYR A 468 -15.99 34.23 59.80
N PHE A 469 -16.70 34.44 58.70
CA PHE A 469 -18.02 35.06 58.68
C PHE A 469 -19.07 34.24 59.47
N PHE A 470 -19.13 32.93 59.26
CA PHE A 470 -20.03 32.04 59.98
C PHE A 470 -19.66 31.92 61.42
N ARG A 471 -18.39 31.88 61.80
CA ARG A 471 -17.92 31.89 63.18
C ARG A 471 -18.28 33.20 63.91
N TYR A 472 -18.05 34.33 63.20
CA TYR A 472 -18.41 35.64 63.80
C TYR A 472 -19.91 35.78 64.06
N ARG A 473 -20.76 35.30 63.15
CA ARG A 473 -22.22 35.29 63.33
C ARG A 473 -22.69 34.36 64.45
N LYS A 474 -21.97 33.27 64.71
CA LYS A 474 -22.36 32.27 65.74
C LYS A 474 -21.97 32.70 67.17
N PHE A 475 -21.03 33.59 67.30
CA PHE A 475 -20.52 34.05 68.62
C PHE A 475 -20.81 35.55 68.91
N LYS A 476 -21.66 36.15 68.12
CA LYS A 476 -22.38 37.40 68.45
C LYS A 476 -23.80 37.03 68.82
#